data_4170c286761e166d10ae27bb88c793f6
#
_entry.id   4170c286761e166d10ae27bb88c793f6
#
_cell.length_a   1.000
_cell.length_b   1.000
_cell.length_c   1.000
_cell.angle_alpha   90.00
_cell.angle_beta   90.00
_cell.angle_gamma   90.00
#
_symmetry.space_group_name_H-M   'P 1'
#
loop_
_entity.id
_entity.type
_entity.pdbx_description
1 polymer ?
#
loop_
_entity_poly.entity_id
_entity_poly.type
_entity_poly.pdbx_seq_one_letter_code
_entity_poly.pdbx_strand_id
1 'polypeptide(L)'
;MTAKSVLLAAGMCLMPGLAFAQANPVYIEKIDMPMAAAAHEVESVLHDGGYKIVLKLNILKLIGAQQKTLKIPHFNERHFSDIRAIVFCNPFDFSKLINSSWPVAAGCPLTLDIFSKGQTSYVVYGLRADYALTPQSRKIAEALDTSVIKVLQGIPMSRVEKGIPDIGKK
;
A
#
# COMPACT_ATOMS: atom_id res chain seq x y z
N MET A 1 49.77 -54.55 17.83
CA MET A 1 49.33 -53.17 18.09
C MET A 1 48.56 -52.68 16.85
N THR A 2 47.25 -52.77 16.90
CA THR A 2 46.36 -52.47 15.77
C THR A 2 45.68 -51.15 16.01
N ALA A 3 45.99 -50.15 15.16
CA ALA A 3 45.39 -48.84 15.19
C ALA A 3 43.99 -48.90 14.49
N LYS A 4 42.92 -48.55 15.21
CA LYS A 4 41.58 -48.40 14.67
C LYS A 4 41.37 -46.96 14.21
N SER A 5 41.20 -46.74 12.91
CA SER A 5 40.83 -45.49 12.33
C SER A 5 39.31 -45.29 12.51
N VAL A 6 38.91 -44.21 13.17
CA VAL A 6 37.51 -43.75 13.30
C VAL A 6 37.28 -42.73 12.22
N LEU A 7 36.43 -43.10 11.25
CA LEU A 7 35.86 -42.18 10.25
C LEU A 7 34.72 -41.38 10.91
N LEU A 8 34.90 -40.06 11.10
CA LEU A 8 33.80 -39.15 11.41
C LEU A 8 33.11 -38.75 10.10
N ALA A 9 31.90 -39.21 9.91
CA ALA A 9 31.02 -38.75 8.86
C ALA A 9 30.36 -37.44 9.32
N ALA A 10 30.76 -36.32 8.74
CA ALA A 10 30.12 -35.03 8.95
C ALA A 10 28.80 -34.98 8.13
N GLY A 11 27.69 -35.16 8.80
CA GLY A 11 26.36 -34.97 8.23
C GLY A 11 26.09 -33.50 8.01
N MET A 12 26.12 -33.07 6.75
CA MET A 12 25.71 -31.71 6.31
C MET A 12 24.18 -31.67 6.29
N CYS A 13 23.55 -31.14 7.36
CA CYS A 13 22.14 -30.81 7.37
C CYS A 13 21.86 -29.66 6.40
N LEU A 14 21.40 -29.99 5.20
CA LEU A 14 20.76 -29.04 4.29
C LEU A 14 19.43 -28.62 4.95
N MET A 15 19.42 -27.48 5.63
CA MET A 15 18.17 -26.83 6.03
C MET A 15 17.51 -26.27 4.74
N PRO A 16 16.29 -26.70 4.39
CA PRO A 16 15.56 -26.04 3.33
C PRO A 16 15.30 -24.61 3.78
N GLY A 17 15.87 -23.65 3.07
CA GLY A 17 15.59 -22.23 3.26
C GLY A 17 14.09 -22.00 3.08
N LEU A 18 13.41 -21.68 4.19
CA LEU A 18 12.04 -21.18 4.13
C LEU A 18 12.10 -19.85 3.37
N ALA A 19 11.81 -19.91 2.08
CA ALA A 19 11.53 -18.71 1.30
C ALA A 19 10.26 -18.11 1.88
N PHE A 20 10.41 -17.13 2.78
CA PHE A 20 9.31 -16.27 3.17
C PHE A 20 8.89 -15.53 1.90
N ALA A 21 7.75 -15.91 1.34
CA ALA A 21 7.09 -15.12 0.32
C ALA A 21 6.84 -13.74 0.97
N GLN A 22 7.60 -12.75 0.56
CA GLN A 22 7.48 -11.38 1.07
C GLN A 22 6.10 -10.91 0.63
N ALA A 23 5.18 -10.82 1.59
CA ALA A 23 3.85 -10.30 1.32
C ALA A 23 4.01 -8.88 0.75
N ASN A 24 3.30 -8.58 -0.33
CA ASN A 24 3.35 -7.24 -0.93
C ASN A 24 2.81 -6.24 0.12
N PRO A 25 3.62 -5.25 0.57
CA PRO A 25 3.22 -4.31 1.62
C PRO A 25 2.18 -3.29 1.13
N VAL A 26 1.77 -3.38 -0.13
CA VAL A 26 0.80 -2.49 -0.75
C VAL A 26 -0.28 -3.27 -1.47
N TYR A 27 -1.50 -2.77 -1.39
CA TYR A 27 -2.61 -3.16 -2.24
C TYR A 27 -2.61 -2.27 -3.48
N ILE A 28 -2.74 -2.86 -4.67
CA ILE A 28 -2.78 -2.15 -5.94
C ILE A 28 -4.02 -2.57 -6.71
N GLU A 29 -4.78 -1.58 -7.16
CA GLU A 29 -5.95 -1.78 -8.01
C GLU A 29 -5.82 -0.94 -9.27
N LYS A 30 -5.88 -1.59 -10.42
CA LYS A 30 -5.90 -0.94 -11.73
C LYS A 30 -7.34 -0.60 -12.10
N ILE A 31 -7.55 0.62 -12.56
CA ILE A 31 -8.84 1.17 -13.00
C ILE A 31 -8.70 1.60 -14.46
N ASP A 32 -9.56 1.10 -15.34
CA ASP A 32 -9.52 1.49 -16.75
C ASP A 32 -10.31 2.80 -16.97
N MET A 33 -9.88 3.85 -16.26
CA MET A 33 -10.42 5.21 -16.31
C MET A 33 -9.32 6.26 -16.18
N PRO A 34 -9.47 7.48 -16.76
CA PRO A 34 -8.57 8.60 -16.54
C PRO A 34 -8.71 9.14 -15.10
N MET A 35 -7.71 9.89 -14.63
CA MET A 35 -7.60 10.38 -13.25
C MET A 35 -8.88 11.00 -12.69
N ALA A 36 -9.57 11.85 -13.45
CA ALA A 36 -10.73 12.56 -12.91
C ALA A 36 -11.88 11.61 -12.57
N ALA A 37 -12.16 10.63 -13.45
CA ALA A 37 -13.17 9.61 -13.23
C ALA A 37 -12.73 8.64 -12.12
N ALA A 38 -11.50 8.13 -12.17
CA ALA A 38 -10.98 7.22 -11.16
C ALA A 38 -10.99 7.85 -9.74
N ALA A 39 -10.59 9.12 -9.60
CA ALA A 39 -10.63 9.81 -8.33
C ALA A 39 -12.06 9.98 -7.81
N HIS A 40 -13.01 10.28 -8.69
CA HIS A 40 -14.44 10.38 -8.34
C HIS A 40 -14.98 9.05 -7.81
N GLU A 41 -14.72 7.94 -8.51
CA GLU A 41 -15.15 6.62 -8.08
C GLU A 41 -14.52 6.20 -6.75
N VAL A 42 -13.20 6.44 -6.57
CA VAL A 42 -12.51 6.18 -5.30
C VAL A 42 -13.15 6.98 -4.15
N GLU A 43 -13.45 8.26 -4.37
CA GLU A 43 -14.11 9.12 -3.38
C GLU A 43 -15.52 8.61 -3.04
N SER A 44 -16.28 8.18 -4.05
CA SER A 44 -17.64 7.64 -3.88
C SER A 44 -17.61 6.37 -3.02
N VAL A 45 -16.81 5.37 -3.40
CA VAL A 45 -16.77 4.11 -2.65
C VAL A 45 -16.24 4.29 -1.23
N LEU A 46 -15.30 5.20 -1.01
CA LEU A 46 -14.84 5.54 0.34
C LEU A 46 -15.95 6.16 1.18
N HIS A 47 -16.69 7.10 0.60
CA HIS A 47 -17.85 7.73 1.27
C HIS A 47 -18.91 6.69 1.66
N ASP A 48 -19.28 5.83 0.70
CA ASP A 48 -20.28 4.78 0.89
C ASP A 48 -19.83 3.73 1.93
N GLY A 49 -18.50 3.49 2.01
CA GLY A 49 -17.87 2.67 3.05
C GLY A 49 -17.77 3.34 4.43
N GLY A 50 -18.33 4.56 4.59
CA GLY A 50 -18.35 5.29 5.87
C GLY A 50 -17.03 6.01 6.19
N TYR A 51 -16.12 6.15 5.22
CA TYR A 51 -14.90 6.93 5.38
C TYR A 51 -15.15 8.42 5.13
N LYS A 52 -14.50 9.26 5.91
CA LYS A 52 -14.47 10.71 5.72
C LYS A 52 -13.16 11.11 5.05
N ILE A 53 -13.26 11.77 3.92
CA ILE A 53 -12.10 12.35 3.24
C ILE A 53 -11.71 13.62 3.98
N VAL A 54 -10.46 13.67 4.43
CA VAL A 54 -9.89 14.77 5.23
C VAL A 54 -9.15 15.74 4.31
N LEU A 55 -8.41 15.21 3.32
CA LEU A 55 -7.57 16.01 2.44
C LEU A 55 -7.40 15.33 1.09
N LYS A 56 -7.34 16.13 0.03
CA LYS A 56 -6.99 15.71 -1.33
C LYS A 56 -5.84 16.56 -1.84
N LEU A 57 -4.78 15.92 -2.33
CA LEU A 57 -3.58 16.59 -2.82
C LEU A 57 -3.30 16.18 -4.27
N ASN A 58 -2.95 17.15 -5.10
CA ASN A 58 -2.33 16.86 -6.39
C ASN A 58 -0.81 16.87 -6.21
N ILE A 59 -0.24 15.69 -5.99
CA ILE A 59 1.18 15.50 -5.67
C ILE A 59 2.05 15.90 -6.87
N LEU A 60 1.66 15.49 -8.08
CA LEU A 60 2.42 15.82 -9.28
C LEU A 60 2.55 17.34 -9.47
N LYS A 61 1.46 18.08 -9.30
CA LYS A 61 1.44 19.54 -9.40
C LYS A 61 2.25 20.20 -8.28
N LEU A 62 2.08 19.72 -7.05
CA LEU A 62 2.72 20.27 -5.85
C LEU A 62 4.24 20.17 -5.94
N ILE A 63 4.77 18.96 -6.24
CA ILE A 63 6.20 18.73 -6.34
C ILE A 63 6.75 19.34 -7.65
N GLY A 64 6.03 19.22 -8.75
CA GLY A 64 6.42 19.79 -10.04
C GLY A 64 6.63 21.31 -9.97
N ALA A 65 5.80 22.02 -9.21
CA ALA A 65 5.97 23.47 -8.99
C ALA A 65 7.26 23.82 -8.24
N GLN A 66 7.76 22.90 -7.41
CA GLN A 66 8.97 23.09 -6.60
C GLN A 66 10.21 22.43 -7.18
N GLN A 67 10.09 21.68 -8.27
CA GLN A 67 11.17 20.87 -8.84
C GLN A 67 12.45 21.67 -9.10
N LYS A 68 12.33 22.89 -9.69
CA LYS A 68 13.47 23.74 -9.98
C LYS A 68 14.13 24.29 -8.70
N THR A 69 13.32 24.73 -7.74
CA THR A 69 13.80 25.30 -6.46
C THR A 69 14.49 24.26 -5.60
N LEU A 70 13.91 23.08 -5.50
CA LEU A 70 14.42 21.96 -4.69
C LEU A 70 15.49 21.14 -5.43
N LYS A 71 15.78 21.44 -6.71
CA LYS A 71 16.73 20.73 -7.56
C LYS A 71 16.50 19.20 -7.54
N ILE A 72 15.23 18.78 -7.62
CA ILE A 72 14.87 17.36 -7.62
C ILE A 72 15.26 16.78 -8.98
N PRO A 73 16.25 15.86 -9.07
CA PRO A 73 16.60 15.20 -10.31
C PRO A 73 15.55 14.12 -10.64
N HIS A 74 15.38 13.86 -11.92
CA HIS A 74 14.63 12.71 -12.41
C HIS A 74 13.19 12.58 -11.89
N PHE A 75 12.52 13.71 -11.63
CA PHE A 75 11.14 13.71 -11.18
C PHE A 75 10.21 13.16 -12.27
N ASN A 76 9.37 12.16 -11.91
CA ASN A 76 8.38 11.53 -12.77
C ASN A 76 8.94 10.86 -14.06
N GLU A 77 10.03 10.12 -13.96
CA GLU A 77 10.60 9.36 -15.09
C GLU A 77 9.63 8.32 -15.70
N ARG A 78 8.61 7.91 -14.94
CA ARG A 78 7.55 7.03 -15.45
C ARG A 78 6.46 7.75 -16.24
N HIS A 79 6.56 9.07 -16.35
CA HIS A 79 5.65 9.91 -17.13
C HIS A 79 4.17 9.72 -16.75
N PHE A 80 3.87 9.69 -15.46
CA PHE A 80 2.48 9.78 -15.01
C PHE A 80 1.88 11.12 -15.43
N SER A 81 0.67 11.08 -15.96
CA SER A 81 -0.06 12.30 -16.37
C SER A 81 -0.66 13.05 -15.16
N ASP A 82 -0.96 12.35 -14.08
CA ASP A 82 -1.42 12.93 -12.82
C ASP A 82 -1.10 11.97 -11.65
N ILE A 83 -0.85 12.53 -10.46
CA ILE A 83 -0.64 11.79 -9.21
C ILE A 83 -1.40 12.53 -8.11
N ARG A 84 -2.34 11.84 -7.46
CA ARG A 84 -3.13 12.39 -6.35
C ARG A 84 -3.01 11.54 -5.12
N ALA A 85 -3.01 12.18 -3.96
CA ALA A 85 -3.15 11.53 -2.67
C ALA A 85 -4.51 11.88 -2.05
N ILE A 86 -5.16 10.90 -1.46
CA ILE A 86 -6.39 11.05 -0.69
C ILE A 86 -6.11 10.61 0.73
N VAL A 87 -6.34 11.53 1.67
CA VAL A 87 -6.23 11.29 3.11
C VAL A 87 -7.65 11.10 3.65
N PHE A 88 -7.90 9.99 4.34
CA PHE A 88 -9.23 9.63 4.79
C PHE A 88 -9.18 8.91 6.15
N CYS A 89 -10.31 8.84 6.83
CA CYS A 89 -10.41 8.17 8.12
C CYS A 89 -11.84 7.67 8.36
N ASN A 90 -11.97 6.49 8.99
CA ASN A 90 -13.23 6.07 9.57
C ASN A 90 -13.25 6.48 11.06
N PRO A 91 -14.16 7.38 11.49
CA PRO A 91 -14.20 7.86 12.87
C PRO A 91 -14.44 6.76 13.92
N PHE A 92 -15.21 5.72 13.56
CA PHE A 92 -15.51 4.61 14.46
C PHE A 92 -14.29 3.72 14.68
N ASP A 93 -13.54 3.42 13.61
CA ASP A 93 -12.31 2.62 13.71
C ASP A 93 -11.21 3.41 14.40
N PHE A 94 -11.11 4.71 14.15
CA PHE A 94 -10.19 5.59 14.88
C PHE A 94 -10.49 5.60 16.39
N SER A 95 -11.76 5.67 16.79
CA SER A 95 -12.16 5.59 18.19
C SER A 95 -11.74 4.26 18.84
N LYS A 96 -11.91 3.13 18.12
CA LYS A 96 -11.43 1.81 18.59
C LYS A 96 -9.92 1.77 18.75
N LEU A 97 -9.18 2.32 17.79
CA LEU A 97 -7.71 2.37 17.84
C LEU A 97 -7.21 3.17 19.03
N ILE A 98 -7.72 4.39 19.24
CA ILE A 98 -7.35 5.23 20.39
C ILE A 98 -7.60 4.53 21.72
N ASN A 99 -8.75 3.86 21.85
CA ASN A 99 -9.13 3.21 23.09
C ASN A 99 -8.39 1.88 23.35
N SER A 100 -7.88 1.23 22.31
CA SER A 100 -7.11 -0.02 22.44
C SER A 100 -5.63 0.22 22.68
N SER A 101 -5.05 1.11 21.92
CA SER A 101 -3.62 1.45 21.99
C SER A 101 -3.39 2.78 21.25
N TRP A 102 -3.33 3.88 21.99
CA TRP A 102 -3.21 5.20 21.40
C TRP A 102 -2.01 5.36 20.41
N PRO A 103 -0.84 4.69 20.58
CA PRO A 103 0.22 4.79 19.59
C PRO A 103 -0.17 4.20 18.22
N VAL A 104 -1.07 3.21 18.20
CA VAL A 104 -1.56 2.60 16.95
C VAL A 104 -2.52 3.55 16.23
N ALA A 105 -3.15 4.47 16.95
CA ALA A 105 -3.98 5.51 16.35
C ALA A 105 -3.18 6.46 15.44
N ALA A 106 -1.84 6.50 15.55
CA ALA A 106 -0.97 7.18 14.59
C ALA A 106 -1.06 6.60 13.16
N GLY A 107 -1.61 5.38 13.00
CA GLY A 107 -1.95 4.83 11.69
C GLY A 107 -3.16 5.50 11.01
N CYS A 108 -3.89 6.40 11.69
CA CYS A 108 -4.97 7.21 11.15
C CYS A 108 -4.57 8.70 11.22
N PRO A 109 -4.78 9.50 10.16
CA PRO A 109 -5.53 9.20 8.96
C PRO A 109 -4.82 8.22 8.01
N LEU A 110 -5.65 7.47 7.28
CA LEU A 110 -5.19 6.59 6.21
C LEU A 110 -4.89 7.41 4.95
N THR A 111 -4.02 6.88 4.11
CA THR A 111 -3.66 7.52 2.85
C THR A 111 -3.66 6.48 1.73
N LEU A 112 -4.21 6.84 0.59
CA LEU A 112 -4.00 6.14 -0.66
C LEU A 112 -3.53 7.11 -1.73
N ASP A 113 -2.82 6.59 -2.73
CA ASP A 113 -2.38 7.35 -3.87
C ASP A 113 -3.04 6.84 -5.14
N ILE A 114 -3.33 7.76 -6.07
CA ILE A 114 -3.84 7.44 -7.40
C ILE A 114 -2.80 7.92 -8.42
N PHE A 115 -2.26 7.01 -9.20
CA PHE A 115 -1.33 7.28 -10.29
C PHE A 115 -2.04 7.09 -11.61
N SER A 116 -2.00 8.07 -12.52
CA SER A 116 -2.66 7.95 -13.83
C SER A 116 -1.68 8.06 -14.98
N LYS A 117 -1.92 7.26 -16.01
CA LYS A 117 -1.19 7.30 -17.29
C LYS A 117 -2.19 7.16 -18.44
N GLY A 118 -2.55 8.28 -19.05
CA GLY A 118 -3.58 8.33 -20.09
C GLY A 118 -4.96 7.93 -19.56
N GLN A 119 -5.52 6.86 -20.09
CA GLN A 119 -6.85 6.36 -19.75
C GLN A 119 -6.85 5.30 -18.64
N THR A 120 -5.71 5.08 -18.01
CA THR A 120 -5.56 4.08 -16.95
C THR A 120 -5.08 4.74 -15.68
N SER A 121 -5.68 4.37 -14.55
CA SER A 121 -5.27 4.80 -13.22
C SER A 121 -4.97 3.59 -12.33
N TYR A 122 -4.14 3.80 -11.32
CA TYR A 122 -3.75 2.79 -10.33
C TYR A 122 -3.97 3.38 -8.94
N VAL A 123 -4.83 2.75 -8.16
CA VAL A 123 -4.95 3.04 -6.72
C VAL A 123 -3.92 2.20 -5.98
N VAL A 124 -3.14 2.85 -5.13
CA VAL A 124 -2.13 2.21 -4.30
C VAL A 124 -2.43 2.54 -2.84
N TYR A 125 -2.65 1.50 -2.03
CA TYR A 125 -2.91 1.62 -0.60
C TYR A 125 -1.85 0.86 0.18
N GLY A 126 -1.15 1.55 1.08
CA GLY A 126 -0.16 0.93 1.97
C GLY A 126 -0.84 0.19 3.12
N LEU A 127 -0.53 -1.10 3.30
CA LEU A 127 -1.11 -1.92 4.36
C LEU A 127 -0.63 -1.49 5.74
N ARG A 128 -1.53 -1.38 6.68
CA ARG A 128 -1.24 -0.92 8.05
C ARG A 128 -0.80 -2.03 8.98
N ALA A 129 -1.14 -3.27 8.67
CA ALA A 129 -0.73 -4.43 9.46
C ALA A 129 0.79 -4.53 9.65
N ASP A 130 1.56 -4.08 8.66
CA ASP A 130 3.03 -4.11 8.71
C ASP A 130 3.65 -3.09 9.69
N TYR A 131 2.89 -2.09 10.11
CA TYR A 131 3.30 -1.10 11.12
C TYR A 131 2.86 -1.46 12.54
N ALA A 132 2.19 -2.59 12.73
CA ALA A 132 1.67 -2.98 14.03
C ALA A 132 2.75 -3.54 14.95
N LEU A 133 2.87 -2.97 16.15
CA LEU A 133 3.92 -3.30 17.12
C LEU A 133 3.57 -4.50 18.01
N THR A 134 2.30 -4.87 18.12
CA THR A 134 1.82 -5.97 18.97
C THR A 134 0.86 -6.87 18.20
N PRO A 135 0.67 -8.14 18.62
CA PRO A 135 -0.33 -9.03 18.01
C PRO A 135 -1.75 -8.45 18.03
N GLN A 136 -2.12 -7.75 19.10
CA GLN A 136 -3.44 -7.13 19.19
C GLN A 136 -3.59 -5.97 18.21
N SER A 137 -2.59 -5.08 18.11
CA SER A 137 -2.61 -3.97 17.18
C SER A 137 -2.56 -4.45 15.72
N ARG A 138 -1.84 -5.55 15.44
CA ARG A 138 -1.83 -6.19 14.12
C ARG A 138 -3.23 -6.66 13.72
N LYS A 139 -3.94 -7.36 14.59
CA LYS A 139 -5.31 -7.83 14.33
C LYS A 139 -6.27 -6.68 13.99
N ILE A 140 -6.14 -5.55 14.68
CA ILE A 140 -6.96 -4.36 14.41
C ILE A 140 -6.57 -3.75 13.06
N ALA A 141 -5.28 -3.63 12.77
CA ALA A 141 -4.78 -3.10 11.50
C ALA A 141 -5.18 -3.98 10.32
N GLU A 142 -5.10 -5.31 10.43
CA GLU A 142 -5.56 -6.27 9.41
C GLU A 142 -7.07 -6.14 9.14
N ALA A 143 -7.88 -5.95 10.18
CA ALA A 143 -9.31 -5.71 10.01
C ALA A 143 -9.58 -4.39 9.29
N LEU A 144 -8.81 -3.34 9.60
CA LEU A 144 -8.89 -2.04 8.93
C LEU A 144 -8.48 -2.15 7.46
N ASP A 145 -7.35 -2.78 7.16
CA ASP A 145 -6.88 -3.01 5.80
C ASP A 145 -7.91 -3.80 4.98
N THR A 146 -8.47 -4.86 5.56
CA THR A 146 -9.53 -5.66 4.94
C THR A 146 -10.77 -4.82 4.62
N SER A 147 -11.17 -3.93 5.52
CA SER A 147 -12.31 -3.03 5.31
C SER A 147 -12.05 -2.06 4.17
N VAL A 148 -10.87 -1.43 4.13
CA VAL A 148 -10.49 -0.50 3.05
C VAL A 148 -10.45 -1.23 1.70
N ILE A 149 -9.76 -2.37 1.63
CA ILE A 149 -9.65 -3.16 0.40
C ILE A 149 -11.03 -3.57 -0.12
N LYS A 150 -11.93 -4.03 0.75
CA LYS A 150 -13.29 -4.39 0.38
C LYS A 150 -14.05 -3.22 -0.26
N VAL A 151 -13.87 -2.02 0.26
CA VAL A 151 -14.49 -0.79 -0.28
C VAL A 151 -13.89 -0.46 -1.65
N LEU A 152 -12.55 -0.50 -1.78
CA LEU A 152 -11.88 -0.22 -3.05
C LEU A 152 -12.28 -1.21 -4.15
N GLN A 153 -12.46 -2.50 -3.84
CA GLN A 153 -12.95 -3.51 -4.78
C GLN A 153 -14.36 -3.24 -5.33
N GLY A 154 -15.08 -2.27 -4.76
CA GLY A 154 -16.34 -1.75 -5.29
C GLY A 154 -16.19 -0.79 -6.47
N ILE A 155 -14.98 -0.37 -6.83
CA ILE A 155 -14.73 0.55 -7.93
C ILE A 155 -15.07 -0.13 -9.26
N PRO A 156 -15.94 0.47 -10.12
CA PRO A 156 -16.27 -0.10 -11.41
C PRO A 156 -15.06 -0.11 -12.36
N MET A 157 -15.04 -1.06 -13.29
CA MET A 157 -13.97 -1.19 -14.29
C MET A 157 -12.58 -1.32 -13.68
N SER A 158 -12.49 -1.92 -12.49
CA SER A 158 -11.23 -2.13 -11.78
C SER A 158 -10.86 -3.61 -11.68
N ARG A 159 -9.58 -3.86 -11.40
CA ARG A 159 -9.06 -5.19 -11.06
C ARG A 159 -7.87 -5.09 -10.14
N VAL A 160 -7.76 -6.02 -9.21
CA VAL A 160 -6.62 -6.16 -8.30
C VAL A 160 -5.40 -6.65 -9.06
N GLU A 161 -4.27 -5.97 -8.89
CA GLU A 161 -2.98 -6.39 -9.43
C GLU A 161 -2.24 -7.30 -8.42
N LYS A 162 -1.73 -8.44 -8.90
CA LYS A 162 -1.03 -9.42 -8.04
C LYS A 162 0.40 -9.02 -7.67
N GLY A 163 0.89 -7.92 -8.19
CA GLY A 163 2.24 -7.42 -7.96
C GLY A 163 2.37 -5.98 -8.44
N ILE A 164 3.59 -5.43 -8.37
CA ILE A 164 3.85 -4.08 -8.86
C ILE A 164 3.80 -4.10 -10.39
N PRO A 165 2.84 -3.40 -11.02
CA PRO A 165 2.73 -3.39 -12.47
C PRO A 165 3.93 -2.71 -13.13
N ASP A 166 4.45 -3.30 -14.19
CA ASP A 166 5.44 -2.61 -15.04
C ASP A 166 4.73 -1.56 -15.89
N ILE A 167 4.81 -0.30 -15.45
CA ILE A 167 4.20 0.84 -16.14
C ILE A 167 5.14 1.41 -17.23
N GLY A 168 6.28 0.76 -17.47
CA GLY A 168 7.28 1.09 -18.50
C GLY A 168 7.98 2.43 -18.26
N LYS A 169 9.31 2.40 -18.24
CA LYS A 169 10.14 3.58 -18.54
C LYS A 169 10.13 3.72 -20.05
N LYS A 170 9.64 4.81 -20.61
CA LYS A 170 9.98 5.17 -22.00
C LYS A 170 11.26 5.95 -22.01
#